data_0968f24d3153c8d1082375290f588dd2
#
_entry.id   0968f24d3153c8d1082375290f588dd2
#
_cell.length_a   1.000
_cell.length_b   1.000
_cell.length_c   1.000
_cell.angle_alpha   90.00
_cell.angle_beta   90.00
_cell.angle_gamma   90.00
#
_symmetry.space_group_name_H-M   'P 1'
#
loop_
_entity.id
_entity.type
_entity.pdbx_description
1 polymer ?
#
loop_
_entity_poly.entity_id
_entity_poly.type
_entity_poly.pdbx_seq_one_letter_code
_entity_poly.pdbx_strand_id
1 'polypeptide(L)'
;KNLYWPAFSDAAMMLKPGQISPIVQTPDGFHIIQMIEKDGDMFNARHILLKPKYTSEDRTKAFERLDSIRTLIVADSASFEEMAMRYSQDAKTATNGGQVVDENTGATSFEKDQLRPMDYAILKDMKEGEISEPFESLDSEGRGRTIYKIVRFDKLIPSHTANLKEDFM
;
A
#
# COMPACT_ATOMS: atom_id res chain seq x y z
N LYS A 1 -17.98 7.93 12.43
CA LYS A 1 -16.96 7.10 11.74
C LYS A 1 -17.71 6.19 10.79
N ASN A 2 -17.47 6.32 9.48
CA ASN A 2 -18.06 5.42 8.49
C ASN A 2 -17.53 4.01 8.73
N LEU A 3 -18.41 3.09 9.10
CA LEU A 3 -18.06 1.69 9.34
C LEU A 3 -17.79 0.93 8.02
N TYR A 4 -18.32 1.44 6.91
CA TYR A 4 -18.25 0.83 5.58
C TYR A 4 -17.63 1.77 4.56
N TRP A 5 -17.14 1.20 3.46
CA TRP A 5 -16.67 1.95 2.31
C TRP A 5 -17.80 2.80 1.71
N PRO A 6 -17.50 4.02 1.22
CA PRO A 6 -18.51 4.88 0.58
C PRO A 6 -19.30 4.13 -0.50
N ALA A 7 -18.64 3.42 -1.42
CA ALA A 7 -19.28 2.66 -2.47
C ALA A 7 -20.27 1.59 -1.95
N PHE A 8 -19.97 0.97 -0.79
CA PHE A 8 -20.87 0.04 -0.14
C PHE A 8 -22.09 0.75 0.45
N SER A 9 -21.85 1.83 1.19
CA SER A 9 -22.91 2.60 1.84
C SER A 9 -23.86 3.22 0.82
N ASP A 10 -23.32 3.82 -0.24
CA ASP A 10 -24.10 4.44 -1.31
C ASP A 10 -24.96 3.41 -2.02
N ALA A 11 -24.39 2.26 -2.38
CA ALA A 11 -25.14 1.17 -3.00
C ALA A 11 -26.24 0.63 -2.07
N ALA A 12 -25.96 0.44 -0.78
CA ALA A 12 -26.96 0.01 0.20
C ALA A 12 -28.10 1.02 0.32
N MET A 13 -27.77 2.31 0.40
CA MET A 13 -28.76 3.38 0.54
C MET A 13 -29.69 3.53 -0.67
N MET A 14 -29.29 3.10 -1.85
CA MET A 14 -30.15 3.07 -3.06
C MET A 14 -31.18 1.94 -3.07
N LEU A 15 -30.99 0.93 -2.22
CA LEU A 15 -31.88 -0.24 -2.17
C LEU A 15 -33.12 0.02 -1.35
N LYS A 16 -34.22 -0.61 -1.74
CA LYS A 16 -35.43 -0.75 -0.93
C LYS A 16 -35.37 -2.01 -0.06
N PRO A 17 -36.08 -2.08 1.08
CA PRO A 17 -36.16 -3.30 1.87
C PRO A 17 -36.49 -4.53 1.01
N GLY A 18 -35.76 -5.61 1.20
CA GLY A 18 -35.82 -6.85 0.42
C GLY A 18 -35.04 -6.86 -0.89
N GLN A 19 -34.63 -5.71 -1.40
CA GLN A 19 -33.93 -5.61 -2.68
C GLN A 19 -32.46 -6.03 -2.55
N ILE A 20 -31.92 -6.60 -3.63
CA ILE A 20 -30.53 -7.02 -3.77
C ILE A 20 -29.81 -6.08 -4.73
N SER A 21 -28.57 -5.68 -4.38
CA SER A 21 -27.75 -4.82 -5.23
C SER A 21 -27.19 -5.56 -6.45
N PRO A 22 -26.79 -4.84 -7.50
CA PRO A 22 -25.75 -5.31 -8.41
C PRO A 22 -24.44 -5.63 -7.66
N ILE A 23 -23.43 -6.14 -8.37
CA ILE A 23 -22.10 -6.33 -7.80
C ILE A 23 -21.50 -4.94 -7.47
N VAL A 24 -21.14 -4.75 -6.20
CA VAL A 24 -20.50 -3.54 -5.68
C VAL A 24 -19.03 -3.82 -5.42
N GLN A 25 -18.16 -3.10 -6.10
CA GLN A 25 -16.72 -3.21 -5.88
C GLN A 25 -16.27 -2.23 -4.80
N THR A 26 -15.50 -2.75 -3.84
CA THR A 26 -14.81 -1.96 -2.82
C THR A 26 -13.34 -2.38 -2.74
N PRO A 27 -12.50 -1.64 -2.00
CA PRO A 27 -11.16 -2.12 -1.73
C PRO A 27 -11.09 -3.49 -1.04
N ASP A 28 -12.12 -3.94 -0.36
CA ASP A 28 -12.15 -5.26 0.29
C ASP A 28 -12.52 -6.41 -0.66
N GLY A 29 -13.07 -6.10 -1.83
CA GLY A 29 -13.51 -7.09 -2.81
C GLY A 29 -14.84 -6.75 -3.47
N PHE A 30 -15.54 -7.79 -3.90
CA PHE A 30 -16.84 -7.68 -4.57
C PHE A 30 -17.96 -8.07 -3.61
N HIS A 31 -18.96 -7.21 -3.49
CA HIS A 31 -20.11 -7.40 -2.60
C HIS A 31 -21.38 -7.56 -3.39
N ILE A 32 -22.29 -8.38 -2.87
CA ILE A 32 -23.71 -8.36 -3.17
C ILE A 32 -24.41 -8.04 -1.86
N ILE A 33 -25.25 -7.00 -1.87
CA ILE A 33 -25.86 -6.44 -0.66
C ILE A 33 -27.38 -6.65 -0.75
N GLN A 34 -27.99 -7.14 0.33
CA GLN A 34 -29.45 -7.18 0.48
C GLN A 34 -29.86 -6.22 1.58
N MET A 35 -30.73 -5.27 1.25
CA MET A 35 -31.36 -4.40 2.21
C MET A 35 -32.38 -5.18 3.04
N ILE A 36 -32.27 -5.10 4.36
CA ILE A 36 -33.26 -5.66 5.29
C ILE A 36 -34.23 -4.54 5.70
N GLU A 37 -33.68 -3.45 6.18
CA GLU A 37 -34.44 -2.34 6.72
C GLU A 37 -33.68 -1.03 6.53
N LYS A 38 -34.42 0.07 6.40
CA LYS A 38 -33.85 1.41 6.24
C LYS A 38 -34.71 2.42 6.99
N ASP A 39 -34.06 3.25 7.82
CA ASP A 39 -34.68 4.35 8.53
C ASP A 39 -33.78 5.60 8.44
N GLY A 40 -34.20 6.59 7.64
CA GLY A 40 -33.40 7.76 7.33
C GLY A 40 -32.04 7.38 6.72
N ASP A 41 -30.97 7.81 7.38
CA ASP A 41 -29.58 7.52 6.99
C ASP A 41 -29.01 6.23 7.61
N MET A 42 -29.83 5.51 8.40
CA MET A 42 -29.45 4.23 8.97
C MET A 42 -30.02 3.09 8.14
N PHE A 43 -29.26 2.03 8.01
CA PHE A 43 -29.71 0.83 7.32
C PHE A 43 -29.23 -0.45 8.02
N ASN A 44 -30.04 -1.48 7.90
CA ASN A 44 -29.72 -2.86 8.24
C ASN A 44 -29.66 -3.66 6.95
N ALA A 45 -28.50 -4.25 6.67
CA ALA A 45 -28.27 -5.02 5.46
C ALA A 45 -27.42 -6.26 5.74
N ARG A 46 -27.56 -7.27 4.90
CA ARG A 46 -26.62 -8.40 4.83
C ARG A 46 -25.87 -8.36 3.52
N HIS A 47 -24.68 -8.92 3.48
CA HIS A 47 -23.90 -8.98 2.26
C HIS A 47 -23.16 -10.32 2.10
N ILE A 48 -22.80 -10.63 0.87
CA ILE A 48 -21.83 -11.65 0.52
C ILE A 48 -20.61 -10.90 0.00
N LEU A 49 -19.44 -11.17 0.59
CA LEU A 49 -18.14 -10.63 0.15
C LEU A 49 -17.33 -11.73 -0.52
N LEU A 50 -16.92 -11.51 -1.76
CA LEU A 50 -15.93 -12.31 -2.45
C LEU A 50 -14.64 -11.51 -2.58
N LYS A 51 -13.57 -12.03 -1.99
CA LYS A 51 -12.22 -11.48 -2.15
C LYS A 51 -11.54 -12.20 -3.31
N PRO A 52 -11.05 -11.49 -4.35
CA PRO A 52 -10.25 -12.09 -5.39
C PRO A 52 -9.02 -12.77 -4.75
N LYS A 53 -8.76 -13.99 -5.11
CA LYS A 53 -7.51 -14.67 -4.76
C LYS A 53 -6.51 -14.39 -5.88
N TYR A 54 -5.35 -13.84 -5.54
CA TYR A 54 -4.25 -13.76 -6.49
C TYR A 54 -3.74 -15.16 -6.79
N THR A 55 -3.56 -15.43 -8.07
CA THR A 55 -3.00 -16.70 -8.54
C THR A 55 -1.48 -16.65 -8.50
N SER A 56 -0.83 -17.83 -8.61
CA SER A 56 0.62 -17.89 -8.79
C SER A 56 1.08 -17.17 -10.07
N GLU A 57 0.25 -17.16 -11.10
CA GLU A 57 0.51 -16.43 -12.33
C GLU A 57 0.50 -14.92 -12.13
N ASP A 58 -0.45 -14.38 -11.37
CA ASP A 58 -0.50 -12.94 -11.04
C ASP A 58 0.74 -12.51 -10.25
N ARG A 59 1.19 -13.37 -9.33
CA ARG A 59 2.45 -13.17 -8.60
C ARG A 59 3.63 -13.10 -9.56
N THR A 60 3.78 -14.07 -10.45
CA THR A 60 4.87 -14.13 -11.42
C THR A 60 4.89 -12.87 -12.29
N LYS A 61 3.75 -12.46 -12.83
CA LYS A 61 3.63 -11.22 -13.63
C LYS A 61 4.03 -9.98 -12.85
N ALA A 62 3.67 -9.89 -11.56
CA ALA A 62 4.06 -8.76 -10.72
C ALA A 62 5.58 -8.72 -10.51
N PHE A 63 6.20 -9.86 -10.23
CA PHE A 63 7.65 -9.97 -10.08
C PHE A 63 8.40 -9.63 -11.37
N GLU A 64 8.01 -10.20 -12.51
CA GLU A 64 8.60 -9.92 -13.82
C GLU A 64 8.51 -8.44 -14.19
N ARG A 65 7.37 -7.80 -13.90
CA ARG A 65 7.20 -6.37 -14.14
C ARG A 65 8.10 -5.51 -13.26
N LEU A 66 8.20 -5.82 -11.97
CA LEU A 66 9.10 -5.12 -11.04
C LEU A 66 10.56 -5.32 -11.40
N ASP A 67 10.95 -6.53 -11.81
CA ASP A 67 12.32 -6.83 -12.25
C ASP A 67 12.68 -6.07 -13.53
N SER A 68 11.75 -5.97 -14.48
CA SER A 68 11.93 -5.14 -15.68
C SER A 68 12.14 -3.65 -15.32
N ILE A 69 11.35 -3.11 -14.40
CA ILE A 69 11.50 -1.73 -13.92
C ILE A 69 12.85 -1.56 -13.21
N ARG A 70 13.21 -2.49 -12.33
CA ARG A 70 14.49 -2.49 -11.63
C ARG A 70 15.68 -2.49 -12.60
N THR A 71 15.61 -3.32 -13.61
CA THR A 71 16.66 -3.40 -14.64
C THR A 71 16.88 -2.06 -15.33
N LEU A 72 15.83 -1.32 -15.66
CA LEU A 72 15.95 0.02 -16.27
C LEU A 72 16.59 1.02 -15.31
N ILE A 73 16.27 0.95 -14.02
CA ILE A 73 16.84 1.86 -13.01
C ILE A 73 18.31 1.52 -12.77
N VAL A 74 18.66 0.26 -12.59
CA VAL A 74 20.03 -0.20 -12.36
C VAL A 74 20.93 0.10 -13.56
N ALA A 75 20.37 0.07 -14.79
CA ALA A 75 21.08 0.43 -16.01
C ALA A 75 21.16 1.96 -16.25
N ASP A 76 20.73 2.78 -15.28
CA ASP A 76 20.67 4.25 -15.39
C ASP A 76 19.90 4.76 -16.63
N SER A 77 18.96 3.94 -17.10
CA SER A 77 18.10 4.26 -18.24
C SER A 77 16.82 5.01 -17.82
N ALA A 78 16.50 4.99 -16.53
CA ALA A 78 15.38 5.71 -15.91
C ALA A 78 15.68 5.94 -14.43
N SER A 79 15.17 7.03 -13.85
CA SER A 79 15.29 7.26 -12.42
C SER A 79 14.27 6.45 -11.61
N PHE A 80 14.59 6.17 -10.34
CA PHE A 80 13.65 5.49 -9.45
C PHE A 80 12.37 6.31 -9.28
N GLU A 81 12.52 7.62 -9.16
CA GLU A 81 11.43 8.58 -8.98
C GLU A 81 10.46 8.58 -10.16
N GLU A 82 10.99 8.61 -11.40
CA GLU A 82 10.15 8.54 -12.61
C GLU A 82 9.40 7.21 -12.69
N MET A 83 10.06 6.09 -12.38
CA MET A 83 9.44 4.78 -12.40
C MET A 83 8.38 4.65 -11.31
N ALA A 84 8.62 5.21 -10.12
CA ALA A 84 7.63 5.23 -9.05
C ALA A 84 6.40 6.06 -9.44
N MET A 85 6.57 7.27 -9.96
CA MET A 85 5.46 8.12 -10.42
C MET A 85 4.64 7.47 -11.54
N ARG A 86 5.29 6.69 -12.41
CA ARG A 86 4.64 6.10 -13.58
C ARG A 86 3.95 4.76 -13.29
N TYR A 87 4.50 3.96 -12.38
CA TYR A 87 4.09 2.56 -12.20
C TYR A 87 3.65 2.19 -10.80
N SER A 88 3.96 3.00 -9.77
CA SER A 88 3.54 2.69 -8.41
C SER A 88 2.03 2.78 -8.26
N GLN A 89 1.47 1.80 -7.56
CA GLN A 89 0.07 1.74 -7.17
C GLN A 89 -0.14 2.15 -5.70
N ASP A 90 0.93 2.50 -5.00
CA ASP A 90 0.85 3.05 -3.65
C ASP A 90 0.50 4.54 -3.72
N ALA A 91 -0.76 4.87 -3.46
CA ALA A 91 -1.27 6.23 -3.54
C ALA A 91 -0.54 7.24 -2.64
N LYS A 92 0.11 6.76 -1.56
CA LYS A 92 0.84 7.60 -0.62
C LYS A 92 2.19 8.07 -1.16
N THR A 93 2.84 7.24 -1.96
CA THR A 93 4.21 7.49 -2.42
C THR A 93 4.34 7.67 -3.94
N ALA A 94 3.34 7.28 -4.72
CA ALA A 94 3.39 7.38 -6.18
C ALA A 94 3.64 8.80 -6.69
N THR A 95 3.07 9.80 -6.04
CA THR A 95 3.15 11.22 -6.46
C THR A 95 4.41 11.95 -6.01
N ASN A 96 5.16 11.36 -5.05
CA ASN A 96 6.40 11.95 -4.52
C ASN A 96 7.66 11.17 -4.90
N GLY A 97 7.60 10.43 -6.01
CA GLY A 97 8.74 9.66 -6.50
C GLY A 97 9.03 8.38 -5.72
N GLY A 98 8.07 7.87 -4.97
CA GLY A 98 8.23 6.64 -4.18
C GLY A 98 8.80 6.85 -2.79
N GLN A 99 9.04 8.09 -2.36
CA GLN A 99 9.61 8.37 -1.04
C GLN A 99 8.63 8.01 0.07
N VAL A 100 9.07 7.16 0.99
CA VAL A 100 8.30 6.82 2.19
C VAL A 100 8.43 7.95 3.21
N VAL A 101 7.29 8.41 3.72
CA VAL A 101 7.19 9.51 4.69
C VAL A 101 6.28 9.07 5.83
N ASP A 102 6.68 9.33 7.06
CA ASP A 102 5.81 9.18 8.22
C ASP A 102 4.75 10.30 8.21
N GLU A 103 3.47 9.93 8.14
CA GLU A 103 2.37 10.89 8.01
C GLU A 103 2.16 11.79 9.23
N ASN A 104 2.64 11.37 10.41
CA ASN A 104 2.46 12.13 11.65
C ASN A 104 3.60 13.11 11.88
N THR A 105 4.81 12.73 11.51
CA THR A 105 6.03 13.50 11.80
C THR A 105 6.63 14.18 10.58
N GLY A 106 6.27 13.72 9.37
CA GLY A 106 6.93 14.13 8.12
C GLY A 106 8.34 13.55 7.94
N ALA A 107 8.78 12.68 8.83
CA ALA A 107 10.10 12.09 8.76
C ALA A 107 10.22 11.13 7.56
N THR A 108 11.39 11.16 6.92
CA THR A 108 11.77 10.24 5.83
C THR A 108 12.80 9.21 6.28
N SER A 109 13.15 9.24 7.56
CA SER A 109 14.05 8.29 8.22
C SER A 109 13.28 7.47 9.23
N PHE A 110 13.56 6.18 9.30
CA PHE A 110 12.81 5.23 10.11
C PHE A 110 13.77 4.40 10.96
N GLU A 111 13.40 4.18 12.21
CA GLU A 111 14.07 3.22 13.06
C GLU A 111 13.65 1.79 12.70
N LYS A 112 14.47 0.82 13.11
CA LYS A 112 14.25 -0.60 12.83
C LYS A 112 12.87 -1.09 13.25
N ASP A 113 12.40 -0.67 14.41
CA ASP A 113 11.11 -1.08 14.99
C ASP A 113 9.89 -0.42 14.32
N GLN A 114 10.10 0.65 13.57
CA GLN A 114 9.10 1.31 12.74
C GLN A 114 8.92 0.59 11.39
N LEU A 115 9.88 -0.23 10.98
CA LEU A 115 9.82 -0.99 9.74
C LEU A 115 9.08 -2.30 9.94
N ARG A 116 8.38 -2.75 8.90
CA ARG A 116 7.81 -4.09 8.91
C ARG A 116 8.91 -5.14 8.90
N PRO A 117 8.72 -6.26 9.59
CA PRO A 117 9.74 -7.31 9.67
C PRO A 117 10.24 -7.80 8.30
N MET A 118 9.34 -7.89 7.31
CA MET A 118 9.69 -8.29 5.94
C MET A 118 10.55 -7.24 5.24
N ASP A 119 10.20 -5.96 5.40
CA ASP A 119 10.95 -4.85 4.80
C ASP A 119 12.34 -4.73 5.45
N TYR A 120 12.39 -4.81 6.77
CA TYR A 120 13.67 -4.79 7.50
C TYR A 120 14.58 -5.97 7.12
N ALA A 121 14.00 -7.17 6.92
CA ALA A 121 14.78 -8.35 6.52
C ALA A 121 15.52 -8.16 5.18
N ILE A 122 14.95 -7.36 4.28
CA ILE A 122 15.58 -7.01 3.00
C ILE A 122 16.59 -5.86 3.19
N LEU A 123 16.17 -4.78 3.86
CA LEU A 123 16.97 -3.54 3.97
C LEU A 123 18.26 -3.73 4.79
N LYS A 124 18.27 -4.59 5.81
CA LYS A 124 19.41 -4.78 6.72
C LYS A 124 20.71 -5.23 6.04
N ASP A 125 20.59 -5.91 4.89
CA ASP A 125 21.72 -6.48 4.14
C ASP A 125 22.08 -5.63 2.90
N MET A 126 21.31 -4.54 2.64
CA MET A 126 21.51 -3.66 1.49
C MET A 126 22.55 -2.57 1.78
N LYS A 127 23.21 -2.12 0.73
CA LYS A 127 24.13 -0.97 0.76
C LYS A 127 23.41 0.31 0.34
N GLU A 128 23.93 1.45 0.78
CA GLU A 128 23.43 2.77 0.35
C GLU A 128 23.41 2.89 -1.18
N GLY A 129 22.30 3.37 -1.72
CA GLY A 129 22.04 3.48 -3.17
C GLY A 129 21.57 2.19 -3.83
N GLU A 130 21.61 1.05 -3.15
CA GLU A 130 21.21 -0.23 -3.71
C GLU A 130 19.67 -0.34 -3.88
N ILE A 131 19.26 -1.05 -4.94
CA ILE A 131 17.87 -1.35 -5.22
C ILE A 131 17.63 -2.84 -5.02
N SER A 132 16.66 -3.19 -4.19
CA SER A 132 16.34 -4.58 -3.88
C SER A 132 15.85 -5.36 -5.09
N GLU A 133 15.99 -6.68 -5.03
CA GLU A 133 15.17 -7.57 -5.84
C GLU A 133 13.68 -7.36 -5.50
N PRO A 134 12.74 -7.69 -6.42
CA PRO A 134 11.32 -7.71 -6.09
C PRO A 134 11.02 -8.64 -4.92
N PHE A 135 10.22 -8.18 -3.97
CA PHE A 135 9.82 -8.99 -2.82
C PHE A 135 8.37 -8.74 -2.40
N GLU A 136 7.86 -9.69 -1.64
CA GLU A 136 6.52 -9.64 -1.09
C GLU A 136 6.51 -8.87 0.24
N SER A 137 5.52 -8.00 0.43
CA SER A 137 5.29 -7.25 1.66
C SER A 137 3.79 -7.04 1.89
N LEU A 138 3.43 -6.24 2.86
CA LEU A 138 2.06 -5.86 3.16
C LEU A 138 1.82 -4.40 2.79
N ASP A 139 0.58 -4.07 2.40
CA ASP A 139 0.21 -2.71 2.03
C ASP A 139 0.42 -1.69 3.16
N SER A 140 0.63 -0.43 2.80
CA SER A 140 0.83 0.69 3.73
C SER A 140 -0.45 1.08 4.49
N GLU A 141 -1.61 0.62 4.03
CA GLU A 141 -2.91 0.96 4.61
C GLU A 141 -3.29 0.08 5.81
N GLY A 142 -2.42 -0.85 6.22
CA GLY A 142 -2.63 -1.71 7.38
C GLY A 142 -3.74 -2.75 7.23
N ARG A 143 -4.19 -3.02 6.01
CA ARG A 143 -5.27 -3.97 5.71
C ARG A 143 -4.78 -5.39 5.52
N GLY A 144 -3.48 -5.62 5.65
CA GLY A 144 -2.86 -6.94 5.51
C GLY A 144 -2.93 -7.51 4.10
N ARG A 145 -3.04 -6.66 3.07
CA ARG A 145 -2.99 -7.13 1.69
C ARG A 145 -1.56 -7.39 1.29
N THR A 146 -1.35 -8.51 0.62
CA THR A 146 -0.08 -8.80 -0.02
C THR A 146 0.15 -7.83 -1.17
N ILE A 147 1.32 -7.21 -1.18
CA ILE A 147 1.82 -6.39 -2.26
C ILE A 147 3.20 -6.87 -2.68
N TYR A 148 3.63 -6.48 -3.87
CA TYR A 148 4.97 -6.74 -4.40
C TYR A 148 5.64 -5.41 -4.65
N LYS A 149 6.89 -5.28 -4.23
CA LYS A 149 7.64 -4.02 -4.36
C LYS A 149 9.13 -4.24 -4.54
N ILE A 150 9.78 -3.19 -5.02
CA ILE A 150 11.22 -2.95 -4.92
C ILE A 150 11.43 -1.73 -4.04
N VAL A 151 12.55 -1.66 -3.35
CA VAL A 151 12.94 -0.50 -2.52
C VAL A 151 14.35 -0.06 -2.88
N ARG A 152 14.62 1.24 -2.79
CA ARG A 152 15.96 1.80 -2.82
C ARG A 152 16.37 2.14 -1.38
N PHE A 153 17.55 1.71 -0.98
CA PHE A 153 18.12 2.06 0.31
C PHE A 153 18.95 3.32 0.17
N ASP A 154 18.39 4.47 0.51
CA ASP A 154 19.04 5.76 0.25
C ASP A 154 20.21 6.02 1.19
N LYS A 155 20.02 5.83 2.50
CA LYS A 155 21.07 6.14 3.49
C LYS A 155 20.85 5.43 4.83
N LEU A 156 21.94 4.99 5.44
CA LEU A 156 22.00 4.59 6.84
C LEU A 156 22.36 5.79 7.71
N ILE A 157 21.49 6.13 8.65
CA ILE A 157 21.78 7.14 9.67
C ILE A 157 22.18 6.40 10.93
N PRO A 158 23.49 6.42 11.33
CA PRO A 158 23.92 5.78 12.55
C PRO A 158 23.19 6.38 13.76
N SER A 159 22.77 5.54 14.70
CA SER A 159 22.27 6.03 15.98
C SER A 159 23.40 6.78 16.69
N HIS A 160 23.17 8.02 17.08
CA HIS A 160 24.08 8.81 17.87
C HIS A 160 23.40 9.25 19.17
N THR A 161 24.20 9.44 20.22
CA THR A 161 23.71 10.05 21.44
C THR A 161 23.51 11.55 21.16
N ALA A 162 22.34 12.09 21.45
CA ALA A 162 22.04 13.51 21.25
C ALA A 162 23.17 14.40 21.78
N ASN A 163 23.76 15.19 20.90
CA ASN A 163 24.86 16.08 21.22
C ASN A 163 24.47 17.50 20.87
N LEU A 164 24.37 18.37 21.88
CA LEU A 164 23.97 19.79 21.78
C LEU A 164 24.74 20.58 20.70
N LYS A 165 25.92 20.12 20.27
CA LYS A 165 26.71 20.79 19.22
C LYS A 165 26.36 20.35 17.79
N GLU A 166 25.80 19.18 17.61
CA GLU A 166 25.51 18.60 16.28
C GLU A 166 24.04 18.68 15.92
N ASP A 167 23.15 18.72 16.95
CA ASP A 167 21.70 18.68 16.73
C ASP A 167 21.08 20.10 16.63
N PHE A 168 21.84 21.18 16.83
CA PHE A 168 21.36 22.57 16.85
C PHE A 168 22.15 23.53 15.92
N MET A 169 22.86 23.02 14.96
CA MET A 169 23.39 23.79 13.82
C MET A 169 22.64 23.36 12.57
#